data_10b3ba08180ba3972b9f5cd34a579546
#
_entry.id   10b3ba08180ba3972b9f5cd34a579546
#
_cell.length_a   1.000
_cell.length_b   1.000
_cell.length_c   1.000
_cell.angle_alpha   90.00
_cell.angle_beta   90.00
_cell.angle_gamma   90.00
#
_symmetry.space_group_name_H-M   'P 1'
#
loop_
_entity.id
_entity.type
_entity.pdbx_description
1 polymer ?
#
loop_
_entity_poly.entity_id
_entity_poly.type
_entity_poly.pdbx_seq_one_letter_code
_entity_poly.pdbx_strand_id
1 'polypeptide(L)'
;MLPNIYPTISKLKTLPLREQPAYRVGRNAAACSLSELLAATIGGAKQIEIAEALLARFNGDLRRIHQAHVQQLASIHGLGESTAVKLKAALALGIRLCQPHEEYP
;
A
#
# COMPACT_ATOMS: atom_id res chain seq x y z
N MET A 1 -28.18 -0.52 18.39
CA MET A 1 -26.84 -1.09 18.29
C MET A 1 -25.91 -0.37 19.24
N LEU A 2 -25.23 -1.12 20.09
CA LEU A 2 -24.29 -0.53 21.02
C LEU A 2 -23.05 -0.08 20.26
N PRO A 3 -22.49 1.11 20.57
CA PRO A 3 -21.24 1.51 19.98
C PRO A 3 -20.13 0.53 20.37
N ASN A 4 -19.18 0.32 19.48
CA ASN A 4 -18.01 -0.47 19.77
C ASN A 4 -17.14 0.29 20.78
N ILE A 5 -17.14 -0.16 22.04
CA ILE A 5 -16.38 0.47 23.11
C ILE A 5 -14.95 -0.05 23.21
N TYR A 6 -14.61 -1.08 22.44
CA TYR A 6 -13.26 -1.63 22.40
C TYR A 6 -12.50 -1.10 21.18
N PRO A 7 -11.25 -0.71 21.32
CA PRO A 7 -10.46 -0.29 20.17
C PRO A 7 -10.35 -1.44 19.18
N THR A 8 -10.55 -1.15 17.91
CA THR A 8 -10.38 -2.13 16.84
C THR A 8 -8.90 -2.47 16.71
N ILE A 9 -8.55 -3.73 16.90
CA ILE A 9 -7.19 -4.20 16.68
C ILE A 9 -6.94 -4.22 15.17
N SER A 10 -5.82 -3.62 14.72
CA SER A 10 -5.47 -3.64 13.31
C SER A 10 -5.17 -5.06 12.85
N LYS A 11 -5.49 -5.36 11.58
CA LYS A 11 -5.20 -6.67 10.98
C LYS A 11 -3.71 -7.00 11.07
N LEU A 12 -2.84 -5.99 10.93
CA LEU A 12 -1.39 -6.18 11.06
C LEU A 12 -1.02 -6.79 12.40
N LYS A 13 -1.59 -6.26 13.51
CA LYS A 13 -1.26 -6.72 14.86
C LYS A 13 -1.77 -8.13 15.15
N THR A 14 -2.75 -8.61 14.39
CA THR A 14 -3.27 -9.97 14.54
C THR A 14 -2.43 -11.01 13.81
N LEU A 15 -1.52 -10.58 12.94
CA LEU A 15 -0.67 -11.48 12.17
C LEU A 15 0.63 -11.79 12.92
N PRO A 16 1.08 -13.06 12.91
CA PRO A 16 2.43 -13.39 13.32
C PRO A 16 3.45 -12.59 12.49
N LEU A 17 4.60 -12.26 13.07
CA LEU A 17 5.63 -11.46 12.41
C LEU A 17 5.95 -11.99 11.00
N ARG A 18 6.09 -13.30 10.84
CA ARG A 18 6.45 -13.94 9.56
C ARG A 18 5.39 -13.80 8.48
N GLU A 19 4.16 -13.44 8.86
CA GLU A 19 3.05 -13.22 7.93
C GLU A 19 2.80 -11.75 7.66
N GLN A 20 3.50 -10.85 8.34
CA GLN A 20 3.32 -9.42 8.11
C GLN A 20 3.95 -8.99 6.79
N PRO A 21 3.35 -8.00 6.09
CA PRO A 21 3.80 -7.61 4.75
C PRO A 21 5.28 -7.25 4.68
N ALA A 22 5.78 -6.42 5.58
CA ALA A 22 7.18 -6.00 5.55
C ALA A 22 8.15 -7.18 5.67
N TYR A 23 7.84 -8.15 6.54
CA TYR A 23 8.66 -9.34 6.69
C TYR A 23 8.65 -10.17 5.41
N ARG A 24 7.47 -10.40 4.83
CA ARG A 24 7.32 -11.19 3.62
C ARG A 24 8.01 -10.54 2.42
N VAL A 25 7.86 -9.23 2.26
CA VAL A 25 8.55 -8.48 1.19
C VAL A 25 10.06 -8.57 1.35
N GLY A 26 10.55 -8.43 2.57
CA GLY A 26 11.99 -8.53 2.86
C GLY A 26 12.57 -9.90 2.56
N ARG A 27 11.76 -10.96 2.66
CA ARG A 27 12.21 -12.34 2.37
C ARG A 27 12.09 -12.69 0.90
N ASN A 28 10.97 -12.35 0.26
CA ASN A 28 10.75 -12.65 -1.15
C ASN A 28 9.61 -11.77 -1.71
N ALA A 29 9.96 -10.59 -2.19
CA ALA A 29 8.99 -9.63 -2.72
C ALA A 29 8.21 -10.22 -3.91
N ALA A 30 8.85 -11.02 -4.76
CA ALA A 30 8.21 -11.60 -5.94
C ALA A 30 7.08 -12.57 -5.59
N ALA A 31 7.10 -13.17 -4.41
CA ALA A 31 6.06 -14.09 -3.95
C ALA A 31 4.91 -13.38 -3.23
N CYS A 32 5.02 -12.07 -3.00
CA CYS A 32 4.00 -11.31 -2.28
C CYS A 32 2.84 -10.91 -3.20
N SER A 33 1.64 -10.87 -2.62
CA SER A 33 0.47 -10.37 -3.33
C SER A 33 0.56 -8.85 -3.53
N LEU A 34 -0.25 -8.33 -4.45
CA LEU A 34 -0.36 -6.89 -4.67
C LEU A 34 -0.75 -6.16 -3.38
N SER A 35 -1.68 -6.71 -2.61
CA SER A 35 -2.09 -6.15 -1.32
C SER A 35 -0.93 -6.09 -0.33
N GLU A 36 -0.12 -7.14 -0.26
CA GLU A 36 1.05 -7.16 0.62
C GLU A 36 2.10 -6.12 0.22
N LEU A 37 2.37 -5.99 -1.08
CA LEU A 37 3.32 -5.00 -1.59
C LEU A 37 2.85 -3.57 -1.29
N LEU A 38 1.57 -3.29 -1.49
CA LEU A 38 0.99 -1.98 -1.17
C LEU A 38 1.02 -1.71 0.34
N ALA A 39 0.64 -2.70 1.15
CA ALA A 39 0.65 -2.55 2.61
C ALA A 39 2.05 -2.24 3.12
N ALA A 40 3.07 -2.96 2.64
CA ALA A 40 4.46 -2.70 3.03
C ALA A 40 4.93 -1.30 2.61
N THR A 41 4.49 -0.83 1.44
CA THR A 41 4.82 0.52 0.94
C THR A 41 4.15 1.60 1.81
N ILE A 42 2.90 1.39 2.17
CA ILE A 42 2.12 2.33 2.99
C ILE A 42 2.69 2.38 4.41
N GLY A 43 2.95 1.24 5.00
CA GLY A 43 3.44 1.13 6.36
C GLY A 43 2.41 1.52 7.41
N GLY A 44 2.82 1.48 8.67
CA GLY A 44 1.97 1.84 9.80
C GLY A 44 1.00 0.74 10.21
N ALA A 45 0.28 0.99 11.30
CA ALA A 45 -0.57 -0.03 11.92
C ALA A 45 -1.78 -0.43 11.06
N LYS A 46 -2.28 0.47 10.24
CA LYS A 46 -3.46 0.27 9.41
C LYS A 46 -3.13 -0.06 7.96
N GLN A 47 -1.90 -0.44 7.67
CA GLN A 47 -1.42 -0.67 6.31
C GLN A 47 -2.25 -1.67 5.52
N ILE A 48 -2.71 -2.74 6.15
CA ILE A 48 -3.50 -3.78 5.47
C ILE A 48 -4.87 -3.23 5.09
N GLU A 49 -5.56 -2.60 6.04
CA GLU A 49 -6.87 -2.01 5.80
C GLU A 49 -6.83 -0.93 4.71
N ILE A 50 -5.80 -0.09 4.74
CA ILE A 50 -5.62 0.98 3.74
C ILE A 50 -5.33 0.38 2.37
N ALA A 51 -4.47 -0.62 2.28
CA ALA A 51 -4.16 -1.30 1.03
C ALA A 51 -5.41 -1.96 0.43
N GLU A 52 -6.21 -2.62 1.27
CA GLU A 52 -7.47 -3.23 0.83
C GLU A 52 -8.46 -2.18 0.32
N ALA A 53 -8.60 -1.06 1.03
CA ALA A 53 -9.49 0.03 0.63
C ALA A 53 -9.04 0.66 -0.69
N LEU A 54 -7.73 0.85 -0.86
CA LEU A 54 -7.14 1.39 -2.09
C LEU A 54 -7.43 0.48 -3.28
N LEU A 55 -7.19 -0.82 -3.13
CA LEU A 55 -7.45 -1.79 -4.19
C LEU A 55 -8.94 -1.89 -4.53
N ALA A 56 -9.81 -1.85 -3.51
CA ALA A 56 -11.25 -1.86 -3.73
C ALA A 56 -11.70 -0.62 -4.51
N ARG A 57 -11.19 0.55 -4.17
CA ARG A 57 -11.53 1.82 -4.82
C ARG A 57 -11.17 1.83 -6.31
N PHE A 58 -10.06 1.21 -6.68
CA PHE A 58 -9.51 1.22 -8.03
C PHE A 58 -9.61 -0.13 -8.73
N ASN A 59 -10.46 -1.02 -8.24
CA ASN A 59 -10.69 -2.36 -8.80
C ASN A 59 -9.41 -3.19 -9.02
N GLY A 60 -8.44 -3.03 -8.13
CA GLY A 60 -7.17 -3.73 -8.22
C GLY A 60 -6.24 -3.28 -9.34
N ASP A 61 -6.54 -2.15 -9.98
CA ASP A 61 -5.80 -1.68 -11.14
C ASP A 61 -4.72 -0.66 -10.74
N LEU A 62 -3.47 -1.11 -10.73
CA LEU A 62 -2.32 -0.25 -10.40
C LEU A 62 -2.17 0.94 -11.34
N ARG A 63 -2.56 0.79 -12.61
CA ARG A 63 -2.47 1.90 -13.57
C ARG A 63 -3.41 3.03 -13.17
N ARG A 64 -4.63 2.68 -12.74
CA ARG A 64 -5.59 3.68 -12.25
C ARG A 64 -5.09 4.37 -10.99
N ILE A 65 -4.47 3.63 -10.07
CA ILE A 65 -3.87 4.20 -8.88
C ILE A 65 -2.76 5.17 -9.28
N HIS A 66 -1.89 4.77 -10.20
CA HIS A 66 -0.80 5.62 -10.68
C HIS A 66 -1.32 6.91 -11.35
N GLN A 67 -2.41 6.82 -12.11
CA GLN A 67 -2.99 7.96 -12.82
C GLN A 67 -3.80 8.89 -11.90
N ALA A 68 -4.21 8.43 -10.72
CA ALA A 68 -5.00 9.23 -9.79
C ALA A 68 -4.18 10.39 -9.25
N HIS A 69 -4.86 11.51 -8.99
CA HIS A 69 -4.23 12.65 -8.32
C HIS A 69 -3.96 12.32 -6.85
N VAL A 70 -2.95 12.99 -6.28
CA VAL A 70 -2.60 12.85 -4.87
C VAL A 70 -3.82 13.04 -3.98
N GLN A 71 -4.68 14.02 -4.27
CA GLN A 71 -5.88 14.28 -3.48
C GLN A 71 -6.89 13.15 -3.54
N GLN A 72 -7.01 12.47 -4.68
CA GLN A 72 -7.89 11.31 -4.81
C GLN A 72 -7.41 10.14 -3.95
N LEU A 73 -6.10 9.90 -3.93
CA LEU A 73 -5.51 8.88 -3.07
C LEU A 73 -5.60 9.26 -1.60
N ALA A 74 -5.32 10.52 -1.28
CA ALA A 74 -5.37 11.03 0.08
C ALA A 74 -6.80 11.03 0.67
N SER A 75 -7.84 10.98 -0.16
CA SER A 75 -9.22 10.88 0.29
C SER A 75 -9.56 9.52 0.90
N ILE A 76 -8.73 8.51 0.67
CA ILE A 76 -8.90 7.20 1.30
C ILE A 76 -8.55 7.34 2.78
N HIS A 77 -9.47 6.91 3.65
CA HIS A 77 -9.31 7.06 5.08
C HIS A 77 -8.00 6.44 5.58
N GLY A 78 -7.22 7.22 6.29
CA GLY A 78 -5.94 6.79 6.87
C GLY A 78 -4.73 6.89 5.94
N LEU A 79 -4.94 7.14 4.64
CA LEU A 79 -3.82 7.18 3.69
C LEU A 79 -3.03 8.49 3.79
N GLY A 80 -3.70 9.63 3.69
CA GLY A 80 -3.05 10.94 3.78
C GLY A 80 -2.22 11.32 2.56
N GLU A 81 -1.84 12.60 2.50
CA GLU A 81 -1.12 13.16 1.34
C GLU A 81 0.31 12.66 1.24
N SER A 82 1.03 12.60 2.36
CA SER A 82 2.42 12.13 2.40
C SER A 82 2.55 10.71 1.88
N THR A 83 1.66 9.82 2.33
CA THR A 83 1.64 8.43 1.87
C THR A 83 1.21 8.32 0.41
N ALA A 84 0.28 9.16 -0.04
CA ALA A 84 -0.12 9.21 -1.44
C ALA A 84 1.07 9.57 -2.34
N VAL A 85 1.89 10.51 -1.93
CA VAL A 85 3.13 10.88 -2.66
C VAL A 85 4.09 9.69 -2.73
N LYS A 86 4.29 8.96 -1.63
CA LYS A 86 5.14 7.77 -1.61
C LYS A 86 4.64 6.70 -2.56
N LEU A 87 3.33 6.46 -2.59
CA LEU A 87 2.72 5.50 -3.51
C LEU A 87 2.97 5.87 -4.96
N LYS A 88 2.75 7.13 -5.31
CA LYS A 88 3.00 7.60 -6.67
C LYS A 88 4.46 7.47 -7.06
N ALA A 89 5.37 7.79 -6.15
CA ALA A 89 6.81 7.62 -6.38
C ALA A 89 7.17 6.15 -6.60
N ALA A 90 6.65 5.25 -5.78
CA ALA A 90 6.90 3.82 -5.90
C ALA A 90 6.39 3.27 -7.24
N LEU A 91 5.19 3.69 -7.66
CA LEU A 91 4.62 3.27 -8.94
C LEU A 91 5.41 3.82 -10.12
N ALA A 92 5.87 5.06 -10.04
CA ALA A 92 6.73 5.64 -11.06
C ALA A 92 8.06 4.89 -11.18
N LEU A 93 8.66 4.50 -10.06
CA LEU A 93 9.86 3.66 -10.05
C LEU A 93 9.59 2.30 -10.71
N GLY A 94 8.43 1.70 -10.44
CA GLY A 94 8.04 0.44 -11.06
C GLY A 94 7.94 0.53 -12.58
N ILE A 95 7.42 1.64 -13.09
CA ILE A 95 7.35 1.88 -14.54
C ILE A 95 8.75 1.98 -15.13
N ARG A 96 9.65 2.73 -14.49
CA ARG A 96 11.01 2.88 -14.97
C ARG A 96 11.80 1.58 -14.91
N LEU A 97 11.47 0.70 -13.99
CA LEU A 97 12.08 -0.62 -13.91
C LEU A 97 11.86 -1.42 -15.19
N CYS A 98 10.74 -1.21 -15.87
CA CYS A 98 10.38 -1.89 -17.11
C CYS A 98 10.88 -1.16 -18.38
N GLN A 99 11.54 -0.02 -18.24
CA GLN A 99 12.08 0.79 -19.33
C GLN A 99 13.59 0.56 -19.48
N PRO A 100 14.20 1.01 -20.62
CA PRO A 100 15.64 0.93 -20.75
C PRO A 100 16.36 1.65 -19.62
N HIS A 101 17.55 1.14 -19.26
CA HIS A 101 18.34 1.70 -18.17
C HIS A 101 18.62 3.20 -18.38
N GLU A 102 18.37 3.98 -17.34
CA GLU A 102 18.68 5.41 -17.31
C GLU A 102 20.11 5.59 -16.80
N GLU A 103 20.87 6.49 -17.45
CA GLU A 103 22.15 6.87 -16.91
C GLU A 103 21.95 7.77 -15.70
N TYR A 104 22.72 7.53 -14.67
CA TYR A 104 22.72 8.38 -13.48
C TYR A 104 23.49 9.65 -13.82
N PRO A 105 22.85 10.84 -13.60
CA PRO A 105 23.51 12.11 -13.92
C PRO A 105 24.70 12.43 -13.02
#